data_25df95effacf833fbf4d597fe794f943
#
_entry.id   25df95effacf833fbf4d597fe794f943
#
_cell.length_a   1.000
_cell.length_b   1.000
_cell.length_c   1.000
_cell.angle_alpha   90.00
_cell.angle_beta   90.00
_cell.angle_gamma   90.00
#
_symmetry.space_group_name_H-M   'P 1'
#
loop_
_entity.id
_entity.type
_entity.pdbx_description
1 polymer ?
#
loop_
_entity_poly.entity_id
_entity_poly.type
_entity_poly.pdbx_seq_one_letter_code
_entity_poly.pdbx_strand_id
1 'polypeptide(L)'
;MYSAKPYDRRSFDAANVEGRHGEPIEIQYHEARLNRSTVGYAAGVDVVCAFVNDDLSADVLELLAASGTTCVALRCAGFNNVDLDAAARLGITVVRVPAYSPNAVAEHTLALMLTLNRKIHRAHNRVRDRNFSLDGLVGFDMAGKTAAVIGTGQIGAIVARLLWHLRCDVVAFDPVVKQGLVDLGVTYVELDDALAAADIVTLNCPLNEHTHHLIDEASIATMKPGAMLVNTGRGALIDTAAVLEALKSVHIGSLALDVYEEEGDLFFEDRSDEILDDDNFARLLTYPN
;
A
#
# COMPACT_ATOMS: atom_id res chain seq x y z
N MET A 1 -9.11 20.81 6.71
CA MET A 1 -8.63 19.54 6.05
C MET A 1 -7.38 19.87 5.25
N TYR A 2 -6.26 19.20 5.54
CA TYR A 2 -5.00 19.33 4.81
C TYR A 2 -4.88 18.31 3.68
N SER A 3 -3.92 18.50 2.76
CA SER A 3 -3.68 17.62 1.59
C SER A 3 -4.96 17.33 0.80
N ALA A 4 -5.89 18.30 0.75
CA ALA A 4 -7.21 18.12 0.15
C ALA A 4 -7.10 18.09 -1.37
N LYS A 5 -7.70 17.09 -2.00
CA LYS A 5 -7.79 16.94 -3.45
C LYS A 5 -9.25 17.17 -3.92
N PRO A 6 -9.51 17.41 -5.21
CA PRO A 6 -10.86 17.66 -5.71
C PRO A 6 -11.88 16.56 -5.40
N TYR A 7 -11.44 15.29 -5.31
CA TYR A 7 -12.31 14.17 -4.95
C TYR A 7 -12.70 14.20 -3.46
N ASP A 8 -11.79 14.62 -2.56
CA ASP A 8 -12.10 14.78 -1.14
C ASP A 8 -13.22 15.81 -0.98
N ARG A 9 -13.03 16.99 -1.57
CA ARG A 9 -14.03 18.08 -1.53
C ARG A 9 -15.40 17.58 -1.98
N ARG A 10 -15.47 16.92 -3.16
CA ARG A 10 -16.76 16.38 -3.66
C ARG A 10 -17.41 15.41 -2.69
N SER A 11 -16.63 14.50 -2.10
CA SER A 11 -17.16 13.46 -1.21
C SER A 11 -17.58 14.03 0.14
N PHE A 12 -16.76 14.90 0.75
CA PHE A 12 -17.08 15.51 2.04
C PHE A 12 -18.22 16.51 1.93
N ASP A 13 -18.28 17.35 0.89
CA ASP A 13 -19.38 18.28 0.69
C ASP A 13 -20.70 17.54 0.49
N ALA A 14 -20.71 16.47 -0.31
CA ALA A 14 -21.92 15.64 -0.50
C ALA A 14 -22.39 15.00 0.82
N ALA A 15 -21.46 14.41 1.60
CA ALA A 15 -21.79 13.80 2.89
C ALA A 15 -22.25 14.84 3.92
N ASN A 16 -21.70 16.06 3.88
CA ASN A 16 -22.00 17.14 4.79
C ASN A 16 -23.42 17.71 4.57
N VAL A 17 -23.89 17.76 3.32
CA VAL A 17 -25.24 18.20 2.96
C VAL A 17 -26.32 17.18 3.36
N GLU A 18 -26.01 15.87 3.26
CA GLU A 18 -26.96 14.80 3.61
C GLU A 18 -27.30 14.72 5.10
N GLY A 19 -26.59 15.48 5.94
CA GLY A 19 -26.94 15.79 7.32
C GLY A 19 -27.38 14.63 8.20
N ARG A 20 -26.61 13.54 8.23
CA ARG A 20 -26.95 12.35 9.05
C ARG A 20 -26.94 12.60 10.55
N HIS A 21 -26.32 13.69 11.03
CA HIS A 21 -26.05 13.89 12.47
C HIS A 21 -26.14 15.33 12.97
N GLY A 22 -26.86 16.25 12.30
CA GLY A 22 -27.03 17.62 12.76
C GLY A 22 -26.84 18.69 11.69
N GLU A 23 -26.43 19.88 12.10
CA GLU A 23 -26.11 20.97 11.18
C GLU A 23 -24.83 20.68 10.38
N PRO A 24 -24.73 21.17 9.13
CA PRO A 24 -23.53 21.03 8.33
C PRO A 24 -22.29 21.58 9.05
N ILE A 25 -21.16 20.87 8.94
CA ILE A 25 -19.87 21.29 9.50
C ILE A 25 -19.21 22.25 8.51
N GLU A 26 -18.65 23.35 9.00
CA GLU A 26 -17.80 24.19 8.17
C GLU A 26 -16.47 23.48 7.89
N ILE A 27 -16.15 23.23 6.61
CA ILE A 27 -14.92 22.55 6.21
C ILE A 27 -14.05 23.51 5.40
N GLN A 28 -12.88 23.83 5.93
CA GLN A 28 -11.84 24.55 5.20
C GLN A 28 -10.89 23.58 4.54
N TYR A 29 -10.73 23.68 3.21
CA TYR A 29 -9.90 22.77 2.43
C TYR A 29 -8.58 23.44 2.04
N HIS A 30 -7.46 22.83 2.42
CA HIS A 30 -6.11 23.25 2.06
C HIS A 30 -5.43 22.16 1.23
N GLU A 31 -4.92 22.51 0.07
CA GLU A 31 -4.15 21.57 -0.78
C GLU A 31 -2.77 21.29 -0.20
N ALA A 32 -2.24 22.23 0.59
CA ALA A 32 -0.97 22.10 1.26
C ALA A 32 -1.00 20.92 2.26
N ARG A 33 0.13 20.20 2.36
CA ARG A 33 0.37 19.21 3.42
C ARG A 33 0.48 19.89 4.78
N LEU A 34 0.01 19.21 5.82
CA LEU A 34 0.26 19.61 7.19
C LEU A 34 1.74 19.39 7.53
N ASN A 35 2.39 20.43 7.95
CA ASN A 35 3.75 20.41 8.49
C ASN A 35 3.95 21.66 9.36
N ARG A 36 5.16 21.82 9.92
CA ARG A 36 5.49 22.97 10.78
C ARG A 36 5.27 24.34 10.11
N SER A 37 5.41 24.45 8.80
CA SER A 37 5.23 25.73 8.08
C SER A 37 3.77 26.05 7.74
N THR A 38 2.93 25.03 7.62
CA THR A 38 1.52 25.16 7.23
C THR A 38 0.54 24.98 8.38
N VAL A 39 1.00 24.56 9.54
CA VAL A 39 0.15 24.32 10.74
C VAL A 39 -0.69 25.54 11.12
N GLY A 40 -0.22 26.75 10.80
CA GLY A 40 -0.96 27.99 11.07
C GLY A 40 -2.33 28.09 10.40
N TYR A 41 -2.61 27.31 9.34
CA TYR A 41 -3.95 27.25 8.75
C TYR A 41 -4.99 26.58 9.65
N ALA A 42 -4.57 25.89 10.70
CA ALA A 42 -5.44 25.29 11.70
C ALA A 42 -5.76 26.23 12.88
N ALA A 43 -5.37 27.52 12.82
CA ALA A 43 -5.62 28.44 13.92
C ALA A 43 -7.13 28.59 14.20
N GLY A 44 -7.55 28.29 15.43
CA GLY A 44 -8.93 28.47 15.89
C GLY A 44 -9.91 27.37 15.41
N VAL A 45 -9.41 26.20 14.91
CA VAL A 45 -10.28 25.08 14.57
C VAL A 45 -10.12 23.94 15.59
N ASP A 46 -11.23 23.33 15.99
CA ASP A 46 -11.26 22.24 16.97
C ASP A 46 -10.76 20.91 16.37
N VAL A 47 -10.97 20.69 15.07
CA VAL A 47 -10.70 19.42 14.40
C VAL A 47 -9.83 19.63 13.18
N VAL A 48 -8.73 18.89 13.09
CA VAL A 48 -7.86 18.82 11.92
C VAL A 48 -8.06 17.48 11.22
N CYS A 49 -8.43 17.51 9.94
CA CYS A 49 -8.46 16.32 9.11
C CYS A 49 -7.16 16.21 8.32
N ALA A 50 -6.45 15.10 8.51
CA ALA A 50 -5.13 14.83 7.92
C ALA A 50 -5.12 13.56 7.07
N PHE A 51 -4.08 13.41 6.24
CA PHE A 51 -3.87 12.26 5.38
C PHE A 51 -2.52 11.57 5.66
N VAL A 52 -2.20 10.51 4.94
CA VAL A 52 -1.05 9.62 5.22
C VAL A 52 0.31 10.32 5.19
N ASN A 53 0.45 11.38 4.40
CA ASN A 53 1.71 12.13 4.22
C ASN A 53 1.73 13.47 4.97
N ASP A 54 0.71 13.73 5.79
CA ASP A 54 0.70 14.90 6.67
C ASP A 54 1.59 14.62 7.89
N ASP A 55 2.38 15.60 8.31
CA ASP A 55 3.23 15.51 9.49
C ASP A 55 2.41 15.71 10.76
N LEU A 56 2.34 14.69 11.58
CA LEU A 56 1.70 14.66 12.90
C LEU A 56 2.71 14.25 13.98
N SER A 57 3.98 14.65 13.79
CA SER A 57 5.04 14.55 14.79
C SER A 57 4.71 15.34 16.07
N ALA A 58 5.44 15.07 17.13
CA ALA A 58 5.26 15.77 18.43
C ALA A 58 5.26 17.30 18.27
N ASP A 59 6.22 17.85 17.49
CA ASP A 59 6.35 19.30 17.27
C ASP A 59 5.11 19.91 16.61
N VAL A 60 4.56 19.24 15.61
CA VAL A 60 3.36 19.71 14.89
C VAL A 60 2.13 19.57 15.77
N LEU A 61 1.99 18.47 16.52
CA LEU A 61 0.90 18.27 17.48
C LEU A 61 0.91 19.32 18.59
N GLU A 62 2.08 19.71 19.09
CA GLU A 62 2.21 20.80 20.07
C GLU A 62 1.70 22.14 19.53
N LEU A 63 2.02 22.47 18.27
CA LEU A 63 1.51 23.68 17.62
C LEU A 63 -0.01 23.62 17.38
N LEU A 64 -0.55 22.47 17.01
CA LEU A 64 -2.00 22.25 16.87
C LEU A 64 -2.71 22.40 18.20
N ALA A 65 -2.21 21.80 19.28
CA ALA A 65 -2.76 21.94 20.62
C ALA A 65 -2.75 23.39 21.09
N ALA A 66 -1.64 24.10 20.87
CA ALA A 66 -1.51 25.53 21.22
C ALA A 66 -2.49 26.43 20.45
N SER A 67 -2.91 26.01 19.25
CA SER A 67 -3.91 26.73 18.43
C SER A 67 -5.36 26.36 18.73
N GLY A 68 -5.61 25.42 19.66
CA GLY A 68 -6.94 25.03 20.11
C GLY A 68 -7.48 23.72 19.52
N THR A 69 -6.70 23.01 18.70
CA THR A 69 -7.11 21.73 18.14
C THR A 69 -7.18 20.65 19.22
N THR A 70 -8.31 19.96 19.30
CA THR A 70 -8.58 18.89 20.27
C THR A 70 -8.74 17.51 19.61
N CYS A 71 -8.90 17.47 18.29
CA CYS A 71 -9.09 16.22 17.57
C CYS A 71 -8.34 16.23 16.22
N VAL A 72 -7.67 15.13 15.94
CA VAL A 72 -7.10 14.82 14.62
C VAL A 72 -7.87 13.66 14.00
N ALA A 73 -8.51 13.90 12.86
CA ALA A 73 -9.27 12.91 12.12
C ALA A 73 -8.46 12.47 10.88
N LEU A 74 -8.00 11.23 10.88
CA LEU A 74 -7.30 10.64 9.74
C LEU A 74 -8.31 10.09 8.74
N ARG A 75 -8.28 10.58 7.49
CA ARG A 75 -9.11 10.03 6.40
C ARG A 75 -8.46 8.81 5.73
N CYS A 76 -7.69 8.05 6.49
CA CYS A 76 -6.99 6.83 6.06
C CYS A 76 -6.98 5.80 7.18
N ALA A 77 -6.56 4.58 6.86
CA ALA A 77 -6.44 3.50 7.84
C ALA A 77 -5.08 3.51 8.55
N GLY A 78 -4.00 3.85 7.83
CA GLY A 78 -2.65 3.98 8.38
C GLY A 78 -2.53 5.19 9.31
N PHE A 79 -1.67 5.09 10.31
CA PHE A 79 -1.42 6.16 11.30
C PHE A 79 0.05 6.22 11.72
N ASN A 80 0.96 5.69 10.91
CA ASN A 80 2.40 5.67 11.19
C ASN A 80 3.02 7.09 11.24
N ASN A 81 2.34 8.06 10.64
CA ASN A 81 2.71 9.48 10.62
C ASN A 81 2.27 10.26 11.87
N VAL A 82 1.69 9.59 12.88
CA VAL A 82 1.18 10.22 14.10
C VAL A 82 1.99 9.81 15.31
N ASP A 83 2.52 10.78 16.06
CA ASP A 83 3.08 10.56 17.39
C ASP A 83 1.91 10.42 18.41
N LEU A 84 1.48 9.18 18.64
CA LEU A 84 0.37 8.89 19.55
C LEU A 84 0.67 9.23 21.00
N ASP A 85 1.93 9.13 21.42
CA ASP A 85 2.34 9.48 22.80
C ASP A 85 2.28 10.98 23.01
N ALA A 86 2.71 11.76 22.03
CA ALA A 86 2.54 13.21 22.04
C ALA A 86 1.06 13.61 22.03
N ALA A 87 0.25 13.02 21.15
CA ALA A 87 -1.19 13.27 21.10
C ALA A 87 -1.87 13.02 22.46
N ALA A 88 -1.55 11.89 23.10
CA ALA A 88 -2.09 11.55 24.43
C ALA A 88 -1.66 12.56 25.50
N ARG A 89 -0.39 12.98 25.53
CA ARG A 89 0.10 14.00 26.49
C ARG A 89 -0.58 15.35 26.31
N LEU A 90 -0.89 15.71 25.06
CA LEU A 90 -1.51 16.99 24.70
C LEU A 90 -3.04 16.97 24.80
N GLY A 91 -3.65 15.82 25.09
CA GLY A 91 -5.10 15.66 25.17
C GLY A 91 -5.78 15.72 23.79
N ILE A 92 -5.03 15.48 22.70
CA ILE A 92 -5.58 15.42 21.33
C ILE A 92 -6.14 14.02 21.10
N THR A 93 -7.44 13.94 20.78
CA THR A 93 -8.07 12.70 20.36
C THR A 93 -7.69 12.39 18.90
N VAL A 94 -7.19 11.19 18.63
CA VAL A 94 -6.90 10.73 17.26
C VAL A 94 -7.95 9.71 16.84
N VAL A 95 -8.65 9.99 15.74
CA VAL A 95 -9.61 9.07 15.12
C VAL A 95 -9.18 8.74 13.69
N ARG A 96 -9.54 7.56 13.20
CA ARG A 96 -9.18 7.11 11.85
C ARG A 96 -10.28 6.28 11.20
N VAL A 97 -10.16 6.01 9.92
CA VAL A 97 -10.99 5.03 9.21
C VAL A 97 -10.35 3.65 9.41
N PRO A 98 -10.90 2.76 10.24
CA PRO A 98 -10.24 1.51 10.61
C PRO A 98 -10.10 0.53 9.45
N ALA A 99 -11.07 0.54 8.53
CA ALA A 99 -11.05 -0.25 7.29
C ALA A 99 -12.00 0.39 6.27
N TYR A 100 -11.47 0.90 5.16
CA TYR A 100 -12.32 1.54 4.14
C TYR A 100 -12.83 0.56 3.10
N SER A 101 -12.02 -0.37 2.60
CA SER A 101 -12.45 -1.43 1.69
C SER A 101 -11.40 -2.54 1.57
N PRO A 102 -11.38 -3.54 2.46
CA PRO A 102 -10.47 -4.68 2.33
C PRO A 102 -10.64 -5.44 1.00
N ASN A 103 -11.87 -5.50 0.47
CA ASN A 103 -12.14 -6.11 -0.83
C ASN A 103 -11.46 -5.36 -1.97
N ALA A 104 -11.54 -4.01 -2.00
CA ALA A 104 -10.93 -3.22 -3.08
C ALA A 104 -9.41 -3.43 -3.13
N VAL A 105 -8.72 -3.47 -1.98
CA VAL A 105 -7.28 -3.73 -1.93
C VAL A 105 -6.96 -5.15 -2.40
N ALA A 106 -7.74 -6.15 -1.99
CA ALA A 106 -7.55 -7.52 -2.43
C ALA A 106 -7.80 -7.70 -3.95
N GLU A 107 -8.82 -7.05 -4.48
CA GLU A 107 -9.12 -7.03 -5.91
C GLU A 107 -8.02 -6.33 -6.71
N HIS A 108 -7.49 -5.22 -6.17
CA HIS A 108 -6.34 -4.52 -6.79
C HIS A 108 -5.09 -5.40 -6.78
N THR A 109 -4.80 -6.10 -5.67
CA THR A 109 -3.70 -7.07 -5.58
C THR A 109 -3.81 -8.13 -6.68
N LEU A 110 -5.01 -8.70 -6.87
CA LEU A 110 -5.26 -9.67 -7.93
C LEU A 110 -5.13 -9.05 -9.33
N ALA A 111 -5.63 -7.82 -9.51
CA ALA A 111 -5.51 -7.10 -10.79
C ALA A 111 -4.04 -6.85 -11.17
N LEU A 112 -3.18 -6.50 -10.21
CA LEU A 112 -1.74 -6.36 -10.41
C LEU A 112 -1.09 -7.69 -10.83
N MET A 113 -1.39 -8.80 -10.12
CA MET A 113 -0.90 -10.13 -10.46
C MET A 113 -1.27 -10.52 -11.90
N LEU A 114 -2.54 -10.35 -12.27
CA LEU A 114 -3.02 -10.69 -13.61
C LEU A 114 -2.47 -9.74 -14.69
N THR A 115 -2.28 -8.48 -14.37
CA THR A 115 -1.66 -7.49 -15.27
C THR A 115 -0.21 -7.84 -15.56
N LEU A 116 0.57 -8.22 -14.54
CA LEU A 116 1.93 -8.71 -14.70
C LEU A 116 1.98 -10.00 -15.52
N ASN A 117 1.20 -11.00 -15.13
CA ASN A 117 1.17 -12.30 -15.76
C ASN A 117 0.77 -12.21 -17.23
N ARG A 118 -0.35 -11.55 -17.52
CA ARG A 118 -0.90 -11.42 -18.88
C ARG A 118 -0.32 -10.23 -19.65
N LYS A 119 0.57 -9.44 -19.03
CA LYS A 119 1.26 -8.28 -19.64
C LYS A 119 0.30 -7.29 -20.32
N ILE A 120 -0.88 -7.07 -19.71
CA ILE A 120 -2.00 -6.31 -20.28
C ILE A 120 -1.57 -4.88 -20.62
N HIS A 121 -0.86 -4.21 -19.72
CA HIS A 121 -0.35 -2.84 -19.91
C HIS A 121 0.61 -2.74 -21.09
N ARG A 122 1.51 -3.72 -21.25
CA ARG A 122 2.47 -3.75 -22.37
C ARG A 122 1.79 -4.06 -23.71
N ALA A 123 0.85 -5.00 -23.71
CA ALA A 123 0.08 -5.32 -24.92
C ALA A 123 -0.76 -4.13 -25.36
N HIS A 124 -1.41 -3.40 -24.40
CA HIS A 124 -2.17 -2.19 -24.70
C HIS A 124 -1.30 -1.12 -25.38
N ASN A 125 -0.14 -0.80 -24.80
CA ASN A 125 0.77 0.21 -25.36
C ASN A 125 1.28 -0.19 -26.76
N ARG A 126 1.70 -1.46 -26.94
CA ARG A 126 2.15 -1.96 -28.25
C ARG A 126 1.06 -1.81 -29.33
N VAL A 127 -0.18 -2.17 -29.03
CA VAL A 127 -1.29 -2.05 -29.98
C VAL A 127 -1.51 -0.60 -30.39
N ARG A 128 -1.42 0.34 -29.44
CA ARG A 128 -1.51 1.78 -29.73
C ARG A 128 -0.38 2.24 -30.66
N ASP A 129 0.83 1.68 -30.50
CA ASP A 129 1.99 1.96 -31.36
C ASP A 129 1.99 1.13 -32.66
N ARG A 130 0.89 0.40 -32.95
CA ARG A 130 0.73 -0.49 -34.12
C ARG A 130 1.76 -1.63 -34.16
N ASN A 131 2.33 -1.99 -33.04
CA ASN A 131 3.19 -3.16 -32.89
C ASN A 131 2.34 -4.37 -32.43
N PHE A 132 2.08 -5.29 -33.36
CA PHE A 132 1.24 -6.47 -33.12
C PHE A 132 2.07 -7.75 -32.83
N SER A 133 3.38 -7.62 -32.56
CA SER A 133 4.21 -8.77 -32.17
C SER A 133 3.78 -9.32 -30.80
N LEU A 134 3.74 -10.65 -30.71
CA LEU A 134 3.43 -11.37 -29.47
C LEU A 134 4.69 -11.68 -28.62
N ASP A 135 5.88 -11.37 -29.12
CA ASP A 135 7.13 -11.64 -28.41
C ASP A 135 7.18 -10.96 -27.06
N GLY A 136 7.51 -11.75 -26.02
CA GLY A 136 7.58 -11.27 -24.65
C GLY A 136 6.21 -10.98 -23.99
N LEU A 137 5.08 -11.41 -24.61
CA LEU A 137 3.74 -11.32 -24.04
C LEU A 137 3.22 -12.66 -23.47
N VAL A 138 4.03 -13.71 -23.52
CA VAL A 138 3.65 -15.02 -22.96
C VAL A 138 3.57 -14.92 -21.43
N GLY A 139 2.48 -15.38 -20.88
CA GLY A 139 2.24 -15.55 -19.45
C GLY A 139 2.16 -17.03 -19.07
N PHE A 140 1.68 -17.31 -17.88
CA PHE A 140 1.46 -18.65 -17.34
C PHE A 140 0.04 -18.82 -16.80
N ASP A 141 -0.42 -20.05 -16.61
CA ASP A 141 -1.68 -20.31 -15.94
C ASP A 141 -1.50 -20.20 -14.41
N MET A 142 -2.40 -19.48 -13.76
CA MET A 142 -2.42 -19.38 -12.30
C MET A 142 -2.75 -20.74 -11.64
N ALA A 143 -3.60 -21.52 -12.30
CA ALA A 143 -3.97 -22.84 -11.82
C ALA A 143 -2.76 -23.78 -11.67
N GLY A 144 -2.64 -24.38 -10.50
CA GLY A 144 -1.51 -25.27 -10.16
C GLY A 144 -0.21 -24.55 -9.80
N LYS A 145 -0.22 -23.21 -9.70
CA LYS A 145 0.89 -22.44 -9.14
C LYS A 145 0.78 -22.35 -7.63
N THR A 146 1.91 -22.39 -6.94
CA THR A 146 1.93 -22.12 -5.50
C THR A 146 1.96 -20.61 -5.26
N ALA A 147 1.00 -20.12 -4.47
CA ALA A 147 0.91 -18.72 -4.07
C ALA A 147 1.09 -18.58 -2.56
N ALA A 148 2.10 -17.82 -2.12
CA ALA A 148 2.35 -17.49 -0.74
C ALA A 148 1.66 -16.17 -0.37
N VAL A 149 0.79 -16.21 0.62
CA VAL A 149 0.12 -15.03 1.20
C VAL A 149 0.76 -14.72 2.55
N ILE A 150 1.56 -13.67 2.59
CA ILE A 150 2.26 -13.23 3.80
C ILE A 150 1.39 -12.20 4.52
N GLY A 151 0.85 -12.62 5.66
CA GLY A 151 -0.19 -11.89 6.39
C GLY A 151 -1.60 -12.25 5.92
N THR A 152 -2.38 -12.87 6.80
CA THR A 152 -3.78 -13.27 6.53
C THR A 152 -4.77 -12.42 7.34
N GLY A 153 -4.49 -11.14 7.53
CA GLY A 153 -5.40 -10.16 8.12
C GLY A 153 -6.74 -10.07 7.33
N GLN A 154 -7.43 -8.95 7.37
CA GLN A 154 -8.68 -8.80 6.61
C GLN A 154 -8.44 -8.90 5.11
N ILE A 155 -7.43 -8.20 4.58
CA ILE A 155 -7.09 -8.15 3.15
C ILE A 155 -6.50 -9.49 2.70
N GLY A 156 -5.44 -9.97 3.35
CA GLY A 156 -4.75 -11.20 2.94
C GLY A 156 -5.64 -12.44 2.97
N ALA A 157 -6.62 -12.51 3.88
CA ALA A 157 -7.61 -13.58 3.88
C ALA A 157 -8.52 -13.56 2.63
N ILE A 158 -8.84 -12.37 2.11
CA ILE A 158 -9.60 -12.25 0.86
C ILE A 158 -8.71 -12.63 -0.32
N VAL A 159 -7.46 -12.14 -0.36
CA VAL A 159 -6.47 -12.51 -1.40
C VAL A 159 -6.27 -14.02 -1.45
N ALA A 160 -6.09 -14.67 -0.29
CA ALA A 160 -5.93 -16.13 -0.21
C ALA A 160 -7.13 -16.88 -0.83
N ARG A 161 -8.36 -16.43 -0.53
CA ARG A 161 -9.58 -16.99 -1.13
C ARG A 161 -9.64 -16.79 -2.64
N LEU A 162 -9.30 -15.59 -3.13
CA LEU A 162 -9.28 -15.30 -4.56
C LEU A 162 -8.28 -16.19 -5.30
N LEU A 163 -7.06 -16.35 -4.76
CA LEU A 163 -6.03 -17.22 -5.33
C LEU A 163 -6.44 -18.68 -5.31
N TRP A 164 -7.09 -19.15 -4.23
CA TRP A 164 -7.62 -20.50 -4.14
C TRP A 164 -8.70 -20.73 -5.23
N HIS A 165 -9.60 -19.77 -5.45
CA HIS A 165 -10.61 -19.85 -6.52
C HIS A 165 -10.00 -19.80 -7.92
N LEU A 166 -8.82 -19.20 -8.09
CA LEU A 166 -8.03 -19.29 -9.32
C LEU A 166 -7.28 -20.64 -9.45
N ARG A 167 -7.54 -21.57 -8.50
CA ARG A 167 -6.94 -22.92 -8.46
C ARG A 167 -5.43 -22.92 -8.23
N CYS A 168 -4.95 -21.91 -7.51
CA CYS A 168 -3.60 -21.95 -6.96
C CYS A 168 -3.54 -22.88 -5.74
N ASP A 169 -2.36 -23.47 -5.51
CA ASP A 169 -2.01 -24.09 -4.23
C ASP A 169 -1.60 -22.95 -3.29
N VAL A 170 -2.44 -22.63 -2.31
CA VAL A 170 -2.21 -21.46 -1.45
C VAL A 170 -1.52 -21.88 -0.17
N VAL A 171 -0.33 -21.32 0.07
CA VAL A 171 0.37 -21.37 1.36
C VAL A 171 0.26 -20.01 2.05
N ALA A 172 0.27 -19.97 3.36
CA ALA A 172 0.15 -18.72 4.11
C ALA A 172 1.11 -18.69 5.30
N PHE A 173 1.61 -17.50 5.61
CA PHE A 173 2.31 -17.21 6.85
C PHE A 173 1.59 -16.08 7.59
N ASP A 174 1.25 -16.33 8.84
CA ASP A 174 0.68 -15.34 9.77
C ASP A 174 0.84 -15.89 11.21
N PRO A 175 1.21 -15.08 12.20
CA PRO A 175 1.22 -15.52 13.60
C PRO A 175 -0.14 -16.03 14.09
N VAL A 176 -1.24 -15.62 13.43
CA VAL A 176 -2.61 -16.03 13.78
C VAL A 176 -3.22 -16.84 12.65
N VAL A 177 -3.34 -18.15 12.86
CA VAL A 177 -3.97 -19.07 11.92
C VAL A 177 -5.49 -18.80 11.85
N LYS A 178 -6.02 -18.58 10.65
CA LYS A 178 -7.47 -18.46 10.41
C LYS A 178 -8.04 -19.80 9.99
N GLN A 179 -8.80 -20.44 10.88
CA GLN A 179 -9.40 -21.75 10.63
C GLN A 179 -10.23 -21.78 9.34
N GLY A 180 -10.99 -20.74 9.03
CA GLY A 180 -11.79 -20.69 7.80
C GLY A 180 -10.97 -20.63 6.50
N LEU A 181 -9.65 -20.37 6.55
CA LEU A 181 -8.75 -20.54 5.41
C LEU A 181 -8.21 -21.98 5.36
N VAL A 182 -7.91 -22.57 6.50
CA VAL A 182 -7.50 -23.98 6.60
C VAL A 182 -8.61 -24.88 6.07
N ASP A 183 -9.86 -24.64 6.48
CA ASP A 183 -11.04 -25.38 6.02
C ASP A 183 -11.27 -25.25 4.50
N LEU A 184 -10.82 -24.15 3.91
CA LEU A 184 -10.84 -23.92 2.46
C LEU A 184 -9.74 -24.70 1.72
N GLY A 185 -8.67 -25.08 2.41
CA GLY A 185 -7.51 -25.79 1.83
C GLY A 185 -6.24 -24.96 1.77
N VAL A 186 -6.15 -23.81 2.45
CA VAL A 186 -4.92 -23.04 2.61
C VAL A 186 -4.03 -23.70 3.66
N THR A 187 -2.77 -23.90 3.33
CA THR A 187 -1.77 -24.49 4.26
C THR A 187 -0.94 -23.39 4.91
N TYR A 188 -0.97 -23.32 6.24
CA TYR A 188 -0.08 -22.42 6.99
C TYR A 188 1.28 -23.08 7.19
N VAL A 189 2.34 -22.31 6.90
CA VAL A 189 3.75 -22.76 7.02
C VAL A 189 4.61 -21.63 7.59
N GLU A 190 5.86 -21.89 7.93
CA GLU A 190 6.83 -20.87 8.32
C GLU A 190 7.17 -19.96 7.11
N LEU A 191 7.66 -18.75 7.39
CA LEU A 191 7.93 -17.74 6.34
C LEU A 191 8.88 -18.26 5.26
N ASP A 192 10.01 -18.83 5.66
CA ASP A 192 11.03 -19.34 4.75
C ASP A 192 10.48 -20.46 3.85
N ASP A 193 9.66 -21.36 4.43
CA ASP A 193 9.00 -22.41 3.68
C ASP A 193 7.98 -21.85 2.68
N ALA A 194 7.24 -20.80 3.08
CA ALA A 194 6.31 -20.12 2.20
C ALA A 194 7.03 -19.49 0.99
N LEU A 195 8.12 -18.77 1.26
CA LEU A 195 8.93 -18.11 0.22
C LEU A 195 9.57 -19.14 -0.74
N ALA A 196 10.15 -20.22 -0.19
CA ALA A 196 10.80 -21.26 -0.97
C ALA A 196 9.81 -22.06 -1.85
N ALA A 197 8.58 -22.24 -1.40
CA ALA A 197 7.57 -23.00 -2.14
C ALA A 197 6.88 -22.18 -3.25
N ALA A 198 6.90 -20.85 -3.18
CA ALA A 198 6.02 -20.00 -3.94
C ALA A 198 6.51 -19.68 -5.37
N ASP A 199 5.59 -19.74 -6.33
CA ASP A 199 5.74 -19.13 -7.65
C ASP A 199 5.28 -17.66 -7.63
N ILE A 200 4.39 -17.31 -6.66
CA ILE A 200 3.83 -15.98 -6.47
C ILE A 200 3.85 -15.67 -4.97
N VAL A 201 4.43 -14.54 -4.60
CA VAL A 201 4.46 -14.03 -3.21
C VAL A 201 3.68 -12.73 -3.15
N THR A 202 2.77 -12.59 -2.19
CA THR A 202 2.02 -11.35 -1.95
C THR A 202 2.12 -10.94 -0.49
N LEU A 203 2.47 -9.66 -0.26
CA LEU A 203 2.65 -9.08 1.06
C LEU A 203 1.39 -8.35 1.50
N ASN A 204 0.79 -8.81 2.62
CA ASN A 204 -0.45 -8.27 3.18
C ASN A 204 -0.33 -8.07 4.71
N CYS A 205 0.89 -8.13 5.25
CA CYS A 205 1.18 -7.91 6.66
C CYS A 205 1.35 -6.43 6.99
N PRO A 206 1.18 -6.01 8.25
CA PRO A 206 1.50 -4.65 8.67
C PRO A 206 3.01 -4.42 8.69
N LEU A 207 3.45 -3.16 8.54
CA LEU A 207 4.83 -2.76 8.76
C LEU A 207 5.06 -2.52 10.25
N ASN A 208 6.02 -3.21 10.83
CA ASN A 208 6.52 -3.05 12.19
C ASN A 208 8.01 -3.46 12.25
N GLU A 209 8.61 -3.48 13.45
CA GLU A 209 10.01 -3.86 13.65
C GLU A 209 10.37 -5.29 13.17
N HIS A 210 9.41 -6.21 13.13
CA HIS A 210 9.62 -7.60 12.69
C HIS A 210 9.36 -7.81 11.20
N THR A 211 8.73 -6.85 10.53
CA THR A 211 8.36 -6.95 9.12
C THR A 211 9.04 -5.90 8.25
N HIS A 212 9.79 -4.97 8.85
CA HIS A 212 10.65 -4.04 8.10
C HIS A 212 11.68 -4.84 7.31
N HIS A 213 11.77 -4.60 6.00
CA HIS A 213 12.61 -5.33 5.06
C HIS A 213 12.45 -6.86 5.17
N LEU A 214 11.19 -7.33 5.34
CA LEU A 214 10.86 -8.75 5.37
C LEU A 214 11.33 -9.45 4.08
N ILE A 215 11.32 -8.71 2.97
CA ILE A 215 11.89 -9.13 1.69
C ILE A 215 13.20 -8.37 1.50
N ASP A 216 14.29 -9.03 1.83
CA ASP A 216 15.67 -8.60 1.73
C ASP A 216 16.50 -9.57 0.86
N GLU A 217 17.82 -9.38 0.78
CA GLU A 217 18.70 -10.24 0.00
C GLU A 217 18.64 -11.72 0.46
N ALA A 218 18.55 -11.97 1.77
CA ALA A 218 18.54 -13.32 2.32
C ALA A 218 17.22 -14.04 2.01
N SER A 219 16.10 -13.38 2.23
CA SER A 219 14.76 -13.93 1.93
C SER A 219 14.57 -14.12 0.42
N ILE A 220 15.04 -13.19 -0.43
CA ILE A 220 15.03 -13.32 -1.89
C ILE A 220 15.81 -14.56 -2.31
N ALA A 221 16.98 -14.82 -1.71
CA ALA A 221 17.80 -16.00 -2.06
C ALA A 221 17.07 -17.33 -1.79
N THR A 222 16.09 -17.36 -0.89
CA THR A 222 15.26 -18.56 -0.65
C THR A 222 14.13 -18.74 -1.66
N MET A 223 13.71 -17.65 -2.33
CA MET A 223 12.60 -17.69 -3.30
C MET A 223 12.96 -18.48 -4.54
N LYS A 224 11.96 -19.03 -5.22
CA LYS A 224 12.16 -19.65 -6.52
C LYS A 224 12.68 -18.65 -7.55
N PRO A 225 13.69 -19.01 -8.38
CA PRO A 225 14.06 -18.20 -9.52
C PRO A 225 12.85 -17.98 -10.46
N GLY A 226 12.62 -16.72 -10.81
CA GLY A 226 11.48 -16.33 -11.64
C GLY A 226 10.18 -16.10 -10.89
N ALA A 227 10.17 -16.11 -9.55
CA ALA A 227 8.98 -15.84 -8.75
C ALA A 227 8.42 -14.43 -9.01
N MET A 228 7.10 -14.31 -8.88
CA MET A 228 6.38 -13.03 -8.90
C MET A 228 6.26 -12.50 -7.48
N LEU A 229 6.65 -11.24 -7.25
CA LEU A 229 6.48 -10.54 -5.97
C LEU A 229 5.47 -9.39 -6.12
N VAL A 230 4.49 -9.32 -5.20
CA VAL A 230 3.45 -8.29 -5.21
C VAL A 230 3.35 -7.66 -3.82
N ASN A 231 3.45 -6.32 -3.75
CA ASN A 231 3.31 -5.59 -2.50
C ASN A 231 2.25 -4.49 -2.62
N THR A 232 1.13 -4.69 -1.92
CA THR A 232 0.04 -3.72 -1.76
C THR A 232 -0.16 -3.33 -0.28
N GLY A 233 0.83 -3.63 0.56
CA GLY A 233 0.82 -3.35 1.99
C GLY A 233 1.51 -2.05 2.36
N ARG A 234 2.83 -2.12 2.57
CA ARG A 234 3.70 -0.98 2.90
C ARG A 234 5.02 -1.11 2.14
N GLY A 235 5.55 0.00 1.63
CA GLY A 235 6.79 0.02 0.83
C GLY A 235 7.95 -0.64 1.57
N ALA A 236 8.23 -0.23 2.78
CA ALA A 236 9.34 -0.73 3.61
C ALA A 236 9.20 -2.18 4.13
N LEU A 237 8.21 -2.97 3.65
CA LEU A 237 8.25 -4.43 3.75
C LEU A 237 9.33 -5.03 2.84
N ILE A 238 9.80 -4.27 1.86
CA ILE A 238 10.76 -4.66 0.85
C ILE A 238 12.00 -3.77 0.97
N ASP A 239 13.18 -4.37 0.98
CA ASP A 239 14.43 -3.67 0.69
C ASP A 239 14.50 -3.42 -0.82
N THR A 240 14.29 -2.18 -1.22
CA THR A 240 14.24 -1.77 -2.62
C THR A 240 15.53 -2.08 -3.36
N ALA A 241 16.69 -1.90 -2.74
CA ALA A 241 17.98 -2.15 -3.36
C ALA A 241 18.19 -3.66 -3.65
N ALA A 242 17.83 -4.52 -2.70
CA ALA A 242 17.90 -5.98 -2.86
C ALA A 242 16.97 -6.46 -3.99
N VAL A 243 15.74 -5.94 -4.04
CA VAL A 243 14.77 -6.30 -5.08
C VAL A 243 15.22 -5.83 -6.47
N LEU A 244 15.83 -4.65 -6.58
CA LEU A 244 16.40 -4.15 -7.85
C LEU A 244 17.46 -5.10 -8.42
N GLU A 245 18.39 -5.57 -7.62
CA GLU A 245 19.41 -6.53 -8.07
C GLU A 245 18.81 -7.90 -8.41
N ALA A 246 17.77 -8.31 -7.69
CA ALA A 246 17.03 -9.54 -7.99
C ALA A 246 16.22 -9.45 -9.30
N LEU A 247 15.63 -8.30 -9.61
CA LEU A 247 14.98 -8.05 -10.91
C LEU A 247 15.99 -8.06 -12.06
N LYS A 248 17.15 -7.45 -11.86
CA LYS A 248 18.23 -7.40 -12.85
C LYS A 248 18.80 -8.78 -13.17
N SER A 249 18.95 -9.61 -12.15
CA SER A 249 19.38 -11.02 -12.31
C SER A 249 18.25 -11.95 -12.78
N VAL A 250 17.02 -11.46 -12.88
CA VAL A 250 15.79 -12.23 -13.16
C VAL A 250 15.51 -13.30 -12.09
N HIS A 251 16.12 -13.20 -10.92
CA HIS A 251 15.77 -14.06 -9.78
C HIS A 251 14.34 -13.78 -9.32
N ILE A 252 13.97 -12.49 -9.17
CA ILE A 252 12.56 -12.08 -9.18
C ILE A 252 12.15 -11.89 -10.64
N GLY A 253 11.24 -12.73 -11.11
CA GLY A 253 10.79 -12.74 -12.50
C GLY A 253 9.86 -11.59 -12.84
N SER A 254 9.09 -11.10 -11.86
CA SER A 254 8.21 -9.95 -12.02
C SER A 254 7.84 -9.33 -10.66
N LEU A 255 7.66 -8.01 -10.67
CA LEU A 255 7.35 -7.20 -9.49
C LEU A 255 6.14 -6.29 -9.74
N ALA A 256 5.19 -6.25 -8.81
CA ALA A 256 4.15 -5.23 -8.75
C ALA A 256 4.14 -4.53 -7.40
N LEU A 257 4.16 -3.22 -7.43
CA LEU A 257 4.13 -2.36 -6.27
C LEU A 257 2.95 -1.39 -6.38
N ASP A 258 2.09 -1.35 -5.36
CA ASP A 258 1.09 -0.29 -5.14
C ASP A 258 1.64 0.75 -4.15
N VAL A 259 2.72 0.40 -3.47
CA VAL A 259 3.41 1.19 -2.45
C VAL A 259 4.91 1.15 -2.69
N TYR A 260 5.60 2.22 -2.32
CA TYR A 260 7.05 2.33 -2.47
C TYR A 260 7.70 2.73 -1.14
N GLU A 261 8.93 2.29 -0.89
CA GLU A 261 9.62 2.51 0.39
C GLU A 261 9.78 4.00 0.72
N GLU A 262 10.17 4.81 -0.26
CA GLU A 262 10.37 6.25 -0.15
C GLU A 262 9.28 7.06 -0.87
N GLU A 263 8.03 6.59 -0.87
CA GLU A 263 6.92 7.21 -1.58
C GLU A 263 6.51 8.60 -1.06
N GLY A 264 7.00 8.99 0.12
CA GLY A 264 6.57 10.21 0.82
C GLY A 264 6.62 11.48 -0.02
N ASP A 265 7.65 11.64 -0.84
CA ASP A 265 7.85 12.81 -1.69
C ASP A 265 7.26 12.68 -3.09
N LEU A 266 6.85 11.47 -3.48
CA LEU A 266 6.30 11.17 -4.80
C LEU A 266 4.77 11.13 -4.79
N PHE A 267 4.19 10.75 -3.67
CA PHE A 267 2.78 10.42 -3.56
C PHE A 267 1.87 11.65 -3.71
N PHE A 268 0.92 11.60 -4.66
CA PHE A 268 -0.01 12.65 -5.03
C PHE A 268 0.59 13.88 -5.71
N GLU A 269 1.86 13.87 -6.09
CA GLU A 269 2.48 14.96 -6.81
C GLU A 269 2.59 14.64 -8.31
N ASP A 270 2.39 15.64 -9.17
CA ASP A 270 2.69 15.54 -10.60
C ASP A 270 4.16 15.92 -10.81
N ARG A 271 4.97 14.92 -11.08
CA ARG A 271 6.41 15.06 -11.33
C ARG A 271 6.78 14.80 -12.79
N SER A 272 5.80 14.89 -13.71
CA SER A 272 6.01 14.55 -15.13
C SER A 272 7.04 15.43 -15.83
N ASP A 273 7.23 16.65 -15.36
CA ASP A 273 8.18 17.63 -15.92
C ASP A 273 9.47 17.78 -15.07
N GLU A 274 9.68 16.90 -14.07
CA GLU A 274 10.83 16.96 -13.17
C GLU A 274 11.77 15.77 -13.37
N ILE A 275 13.03 15.95 -13.03
CA ILE A 275 13.99 14.85 -12.90
C ILE A 275 13.74 14.17 -11.55
N LEU A 276 13.60 12.85 -11.55
CA LEU A 276 13.46 12.08 -10.32
C LEU A 276 14.84 11.97 -9.65
N ASP A 277 14.96 12.47 -8.44
CA ASP A 277 16.20 12.40 -7.64
C ASP A 277 16.43 11.00 -7.04
N ASP A 278 15.38 10.15 -6.99
CA ASP A 278 15.47 8.78 -6.52
C ASP A 278 15.91 7.84 -7.66
N ASP A 279 17.20 7.53 -7.68
CA ASP A 279 17.79 6.63 -8.67
C ASP A 279 17.20 5.22 -8.64
N ASN A 280 16.81 4.72 -7.47
CA ASN A 280 16.21 3.39 -7.35
C ASN A 280 14.82 3.35 -7.97
N PHE A 281 14.00 4.37 -7.70
CA PHE A 281 12.67 4.47 -8.31
C PHE A 281 12.77 4.70 -9.83
N ALA A 282 13.66 5.58 -10.27
CA ALA A 282 13.91 5.81 -11.69
C ALA A 282 14.33 4.51 -12.41
N ARG A 283 15.16 3.68 -11.78
CA ARG A 283 15.54 2.35 -12.31
C ARG A 283 14.36 1.39 -12.34
N LEU A 284 13.53 1.32 -11.28
CA LEU A 284 12.34 0.47 -11.25
C LEU A 284 11.42 0.72 -12.43
N LEU A 285 11.22 1.99 -12.82
CA LEU A 285 10.37 2.37 -13.95
C LEU A 285 10.92 1.89 -15.30
N THR A 286 12.20 1.54 -15.40
CA THR A 286 12.82 1.08 -16.65
C THR A 286 12.76 -0.43 -16.85
N TYR A 287 12.54 -1.22 -15.80
CA TYR A 287 12.49 -2.66 -15.91
C TYR A 287 11.24 -3.16 -16.64
N PRO A 288 11.36 -4.14 -17.53
CA PRO A 288 10.22 -4.63 -18.31
C PRO A 288 9.30 -5.58 -17.52
N ASN A 289 9.70 -6.00 -16.37
CA ASN A 289 9.09 -7.01 -15.52
C ASN A 289 8.71 -6.49 -14.13
#